data_b07bc61b6fbacfa557638a3145d232a6
#
_entry.id   b07bc61b6fbacfa557638a3145d232a6
#
_cell.length_a   1.000
_cell.length_b   1.000
_cell.length_c   1.000
_cell.angle_alpha   90.00
_cell.angle_beta   90.00
_cell.angle_gamma   90.00
#
_symmetry.space_group_name_H-M   'P 1'
#
loop_
_entity.id
_entity.type
_entity.pdbx_description
1 polymer ?
#
loop_
_entity_poly.entity_id
_entity_poly.type
_entity_poly.pdbx_seq_one_letter_code
_entity_poly.pdbx_strand_id
1 'polypeptide(L)'
;MFHAKLNEGILIKKLIDAIKDLVSDINLDVSAIGISLQAMDSSHVALVTLNLSAEGFEEYRCDKSMTLGVSISNLAKVLRCGGNEDSLTLSCEEDPSKLKIKFENNSKKNIINIIL
;
A
#
# COMPACT_ATOMS: atom_id res chain seq x y z
N MET A 1 7.14 -14.03 0.41
CA MET A 1 6.97 -13.13 -0.72
C MET A 1 5.55 -12.58 -0.76
N PHE A 2 5.41 -11.31 -1.01
CA PHE A 2 4.11 -10.64 -1.16
C PHE A 2 4.08 -9.88 -2.49
N HIS A 3 2.99 -10.01 -3.23
CA HIS A 3 2.80 -9.35 -4.51
C HIS A 3 1.32 -9.03 -4.68
N ALA A 4 1.00 -7.77 -4.91
CA ALA A 4 -0.38 -7.33 -5.12
C ALA A 4 -0.42 -6.28 -6.22
N LYS A 5 -1.25 -6.52 -7.23
CA LYS A 5 -1.42 -5.59 -8.35
C LYS A 5 -2.85 -5.12 -8.44
N LEU A 6 -3.03 -3.81 -8.52
CA LEU A 6 -4.33 -3.17 -8.67
C LEU A 6 -4.34 -2.36 -9.95
N ASN A 7 -5.29 -2.64 -10.85
CA ASN A 7 -5.38 -1.92 -12.13
C ASN A 7 -5.65 -0.44 -11.95
N GLU A 8 -6.45 -0.09 -10.96
CA GLU A 8 -6.77 1.31 -10.66
C GLU A 8 -6.00 1.76 -9.44
N GLY A 9 -4.73 2.08 -9.62
CA GLY A 9 -3.86 2.55 -8.53
C GLY A 9 -4.38 3.79 -7.83
N ILE A 10 -5.22 4.57 -8.52
CA ILE A 10 -5.82 5.77 -7.94
C ILE A 10 -6.68 5.46 -6.71
N LEU A 11 -7.24 4.27 -6.60
CA LEU A 11 -8.03 3.89 -5.43
C LEU A 11 -7.17 3.89 -4.17
N ILE A 12 -5.99 3.27 -4.23
CA ILE A 12 -5.05 3.26 -3.10
C ILE A 12 -4.59 4.68 -2.79
N LYS A 13 -4.27 5.45 -3.83
CA LYS A 13 -3.85 6.84 -3.67
C LYS A 13 -4.90 7.67 -2.93
N LYS A 14 -6.16 7.55 -3.31
CA LYS A 14 -7.25 8.27 -2.65
C LYS A 14 -7.45 7.83 -1.21
N LEU A 15 -7.35 6.53 -0.93
CA LEU A 15 -7.49 6.01 0.42
C LEU A 15 -6.38 6.54 1.33
N ILE A 16 -5.15 6.53 0.86
CA ILE A 16 -4.00 7.04 1.63
C ILE A 16 -4.13 8.55 1.83
N ASP A 17 -4.52 9.29 0.81
CA ASP A 17 -4.74 10.74 0.93
C ASP A 17 -5.84 11.07 1.94
N ALA A 18 -6.85 10.22 2.06
CA ALA A 18 -7.93 10.44 3.01
C ALA A 18 -7.48 10.28 4.47
N ILE A 19 -6.51 9.42 4.73
CA ILE A 19 -6.09 9.12 6.11
C ILE A 19 -4.77 9.76 6.52
N LYS A 20 -4.02 10.35 5.57
CA LYS A 20 -2.67 10.87 5.86
C LYS A 20 -2.66 11.99 6.91
N ASP A 21 -3.75 12.73 7.03
CA ASP A 21 -3.85 13.82 8.02
C ASP A 21 -4.32 13.32 9.39
N LEU A 22 -4.80 12.06 9.46
CA LEU A 22 -5.29 11.47 10.70
C LEU A 22 -4.25 10.65 11.43
N VAL A 23 -3.36 9.98 10.68
CA VAL A 23 -2.37 9.07 11.24
C VAL A 23 -1.00 9.37 10.64
N SER A 24 0.06 9.05 11.38
CA SER A 24 1.44 9.29 10.93
C SER A 24 2.15 8.01 10.49
N ASP A 25 2.17 7.01 11.35
CA ASP A 25 2.79 5.71 11.06
C ASP A 25 1.72 4.63 11.11
N ILE A 26 1.77 3.70 10.18
CA ILE A 26 0.80 2.64 10.07
C ILE A 26 1.48 1.29 9.94
N ASN A 27 0.77 0.25 10.31
CA ASN A 27 1.18 -1.12 10.04
C ASN A 27 0.24 -1.72 9.01
N LEU A 28 0.81 -2.21 7.92
CA LEU A 28 0.08 -2.95 6.91
C LEU A 28 0.25 -4.44 7.20
N ASP A 29 -0.83 -5.10 7.54
CA ASP A 29 -0.83 -6.55 7.75
C ASP A 29 -1.25 -7.21 6.44
N VAL A 30 -0.32 -7.94 5.84
CA VAL A 30 -0.57 -8.64 4.58
C VAL A 30 -0.69 -10.13 4.85
N SER A 31 -1.69 -10.75 4.24
CA SER A 31 -1.96 -12.18 4.39
C SER A 31 -2.56 -12.73 3.11
N ALA A 32 -2.84 -14.02 3.08
CA ALA A 32 -3.44 -14.67 1.91
C ALA A 32 -4.84 -14.15 1.58
N ILE A 33 -5.54 -13.59 2.56
CA ILE A 33 -6.92 -13.09 2.36
C ILE A 33 -6.97 -11.62 1.96
N GLY A 34 -5.88 -10.88 2.12
CA GLY A 34 -5.85 -9.48 1.74
C GLY A 34 -4.91 -8.65 2.58
N ILE A 35 -5.07 -7.34 2.47
CA ILE A 35 -4.28 -6.35 3.20
C ILE A 35 -5.19 -5.66 4.20
N SER A 36 -4.74 -5.55 5.44
CA SER A 36 -5.47 -4.78 6.45
C SER A 36 -4.55 -3.72 7.05
N LEU A 37 -5.16 -2.61 7.41
CA LEU A 37 -4.49 -1.49 8.05
C LEU A 37 -5.30 -1.10 9.27
N GLN A 38 -4.64 -0.93 10.40
CA GLN A 38 -5.27 -0.46 11.61
C GLN A 38 -4.33 0.54 12.29
N ALA A 39 -4.85 1.72 12.60
CA ALA A 39 -4.05 2.76 13.24
C ALA A 39 -4.94 3.68 14.05
N MET A 40 -4.40 4.22 15.13
CA MET A 40 -5.07 5.27 15.88
C MET A 40 -4.69 6.61 15.31
N ASP A 41 -5.63 7.57 15.36
CA ASP A 41 -5.30 8.93 14.98
C ASP A 41 -4.33 9.55 15.98
N SER A 42 -3.77 10.71 15.66
CA SER A 42 -2.75 11.35 16.48
C SER A 42 -3.27 11.75 17.86
N SER A 43 -4.57 11.95 18.01
CA SER A 43 -5.19 12.29 19.29
C SER A 43 -5.56 11.07 20.13
N HIS A 44 -5.42 9.85 19.61
CA HIS A 44 -5.79 8.60 20.25
C HIS A 44 -7.28 8.49 20.58
N VAL A 45 -8.13 9.22 19.85
CA VAL A 45 -9.58 9.20 20.07
C VAL A 45 -10.28 8.31 19.05
N ALA A 46 -9.81 8.28 17.82
CA ALA A 46 -10.42 7.51 16.74
C ALA A 46 -9.50 6.40 16.27
N LEU A 47 -10.09 5.24 15.95
CA LEU A 47 -9.40 4.11 15.35
C LEU A 47 -9.74 4.06 13.88
N VAL A 48 -8.72 4.05 13.03
CA VAL A 48 -8.87 3.94 11.58
C VAL A 48 -8.58 2.49 11.18
N THR A 49 -9.52 1.86 10.50
CA THR A 49 -9.32 0.52 9.95
C THR A 49 -9.63 0.52 8.47
N LEU A 50 -8.85 -0.23 7.72
CA LEU A 50 -9.03 -0.40 6.29
C LEU A 50 -8.72 -1.84 5.93
N ASN A 51 -9.63 -2.46 5.19
CA ASN A 51 -9.45 -3.84 4.73
C ASN A 51 -9.59 -3.90 3.21
N LEU A 52 -8.59 -4.45 2.56
CA LEU A 52 -8.58 -4.64 1.12
C LEU A 52 -8.53 -6.15 0.84
N SER A 53 -9.62 -6.69 0.33
CA SER A 53 -9.71 -8.12 0.03
C SER A 53 -8.80 -8.49 -1.15
N ALA A 54 -8.19 -9.67 -1.06
CA ALA A 54 -7.37 -10.20 -2.16
C ALA A 54 -8.14 -10.27 -3.48
N GLU A 55 -9.44 -10.50 -3.41
CA GLU A 55 -10.31 -10.58 -4.60
C GLU A 55 -10.44 -9.24 -5.33
N GLY A 56 -10.19 -8.13 -4.65
CA GLY A 56 -10.23 -6.81 -5.27
C GLY A 56 -9.00 -6.46 -6.09
N PHE A 57 -7.96 -7.28 -6.04
CA PHE A 57 -6.73 -7.08 -6.80
C PHE A 57 -6.74 -7.91 -8.08
N GLU A 58 -6.10 -7.39 -9.12
CA GLU A 58 -5.94 -8.14 -10.37
C GLU A 58 -5.02 -9.35 -10.17
N GLU A 59 -3.93 -9.14 -9.43
CA GLU A 59 -3.01 -10.19 -9.05
C GLU A 59 -2.73 -10.06 -7.55
N TYR A 60 -2.75 -11.17 -6.85
CA TYR A 60 -2.46 -11.17 -5.42
C TYR A 60 -1.78 -12.47 -5.01
N ARG A 61 -0.65 -12.35 -4.34
CA ARG A 61 0.09 -13.48 -3.80
C ARG A 61 0.69 -13.08 -2.45
N CYS A 62 0.47 -13.91 -1.45
CA CYS A 62 1.12 -13.74 -0.16
C CYS A 62 1.45 -15.12 0.40
N ASP A 63 2.72 -15.48 0.35
CA ASP A 63 3.18 -16.81 0.79
C ASP A 63 3.23 -16.92 2.30
N LYS A 64 3.47 -15.80 2.99
CA LYS A 64 3.59 -15.77 4.44
C LYS A 64 3.04 -14.44 4.95
N SER A 65 2.19 -14.50 5.96
CA SER A 65 1.67 -13.30 6.60
C SER A 65 2.82 -12.47 7.18
N MET A 66 2.79 -11.17 6.96
CA MET A 66 3.80 -10.27 7.48
C MET A 66 3.20 -8.90 7.79
N THR A 67 3.90 -8.13 8.61
CA THR A 67 3.50 -6.78 8.97
C THR A 67 4.55 -5.82 8.46
N LEU A 68 4.10 -4.82 7.68
CA LEU A 68 4.96 -3.80 7.11
C LEU A 68 4.71 -2.48 7.82
N GLY A 69 5.72 -1.93 8.48
CA GLY A 69 5.64 -0.61 9.09
C GLY A 69 5.92 0.46 8.05
N VAL A 70 5.00 1.41 7.89
CA VAL A 70 5.09 2.43 6.83
C VAL A 70 4.77 3.80 7.40
N SER A 71 5.58 4.80 7.01
CA SER A 71 5.24 6.19 7.24
C SER A 71 4.18 6.62 6.23
N ILE A 72 3.01 7.04 6.71
CA ILE A 72 1.91 7.38 5.81
C ILE A 72 2.25 8.60 4.94
N SER A 73 2.98 9.57 5.48
CA SER A 73 3.34 10.75 4.70
C SER A 73 4.31 10.40 3.56
N ASN A 74 5.26 9.52 3.80
CA ASN A 74 6.20 9.06 2.77
C ASN A 74 5.46 8.24 1.71
N LEU A 75 4.55 7.37 2.13
CA LEU A 75 3.76 6.58 1.21
C LEU A 75 2.88 7.47 0.32
N ALA A 76 2.24 8.49 0.91
CA ALA A 76 1.44 9.43 0.15
C ALA A 76 2.27 10.18 -0.89
N LYS A 77 3.48 10.59 -0.55
CA LYS A 77 4.38 11.26 -1.49
C LYS A 77 4.76 10.37 -2.66
N VAL A 78 5.05 9.11 -2.38
CA VAL A 78 5.41 8.14 -3.42
C VAL A 78 4.22 7.87 -4.33
N LEU A 79 3.02 7.72 -3.77
CA LEU A 79 1.83 7.45 -4.56
C LEU A 79 1.46 8.61 -5.48
N ARG A 80 1.86 9.84 -5.15
CA ARG A 80 1.65 11.00 -6.02
C ARG A 80 2.50 10.96 -7.29
N CYS A 81 3.54 10.13 -7.30
CA CYS A 81 4.38 9.97 -8.50
C CYS A 81 3.69 9.20 -9.61
N GLY A 82 2.64 8.45 -9.28
CA GLY A 82 1.86 7.69 -10.25
C GLY A 82 0.76 8.53 -10.89
N GLY A 83 0.43 8.24 -12.13
CA GLY A 83 -0.68 8.88 -12.83
C GLY A 83 -2.02 8.26 -12.44
N ASN A 84 -3.11 8.98 -12.79
CA ASN A 84 -4.46 8.53 -12.43
C ASN A 84 -4.87 7.24 -13.16
N GLU A 85 -4.24 6.96 -14.29
CA GLU A 85 -4.56 5.77 -15.11
C GLU A 85 -3.56 4.63 -14.90
N ASP A 86 -2.56 4.83 -14.05
CA ASP A 86 -1.53 3.83 -13.82
C ASP A 86 -2.05 2.68 -12.98
N SER A 87 -1.60 1.47 -13.30
CA SER A 87 -1.76 0.34 -12.41
C SER A 87 -0.69 0.44 -11.30
N LEU A 88 -1.01 -0.10 -10.15
CA LEU A 88 -0.14 -0.08 -8.99
C LEU A 88 0.19 -1.50 -8.55
N THR A 89 1.47 -1.79 -8.40
CA THR A 89 1.93 -3.07 -7.87
C THR A 89 2.72 -2.82 -6.59
N LEU A 90 2.31 -3.49 -5.52
CA LEU A 90 3.03 -3.52 -4.27
C LEU A 90 3.67 -4.89 -4.14
N SER A 91 4.95 -4.93 -3.83
CA SER A 91 5.64 -6.20 -3.65
C SER A 91 6.66 -6.11 -2.53
N CYS A 92 6.87 -7.22 -1.86
CA CYS A 92 7.86 -7.36 -0.82
C CYS A 92 8.38 -8.79 -0.88
N GLU A 93 9.69 -8.94 -0.96
CA GLU A 93 10.30 -10.26 -0.97
C GLU A 93 10.37 -10.80 0.46
N GLU A 94 11.48 -11.37 0.88
CA GLU A 94 11.59 -11.96 2.22
C GLU A 94 11.80 -10.92 3.31
N ASP A 95 12.38 -9.76 2.97
CA ASP A 95 12.69 -8.72 3.93
C ASP A 95 11.52 -7.73 4.06
N PRO A 96 10.77 -7.75 5.17
CA PRO A 96 9.62 -6.87 5.34
C PRO A 96 10.00 -5.39 5.50
N SER A 97 11.28 -5.07 5.62
CA SER A 97 11.73 -3.68 5.68
C SER A 97 11.82 -3.02 4.31
N LYS A 98 11.64 -3.79 3.24
CA LYS A 98 11.75 -3.28 1.87
C LYS A 98 10.44 -3.50 1.12
N LEU A 99 9.75 -2.42 0.82
CA LEU A 99 8.53 -2.44 0.02
C LEU A 99 8.85 -1.84 -1.35
N LYS A 100 8.51 -2.57 -2.41
CA LYS A 100 8.67 -2.11 -3.79
C LYS A 100 7.32 -1.65 -4.32
N ILE A 101 7.28 -0.45 -4.87
CA ILE A 101 6.08 0.11 -5.49
C ILE A 101 6.37 0.35 -6.96
N LYS A 102 5.49 -0.17 -7.82
CA LYS A 102 5.66 -0.08 -9.27
C LYS A 102 4.40 0.51 -9.90
N PHE A 103 4.58 1.53 -10.73
CA PHE A 103 3.51 2.14 -11.51
C PHE A 103 3.69 1.77 -12.97
N GLU A 104 2.64 1.31 -13.61
CA GLU A 104 2.65 0.95 -15.02
C GLU A 104 1.45 1.51 -15.75
N ASN A 105 1.67 1.98 -16.97
CA ASN A 105 0.60 2.25 -17.92
C ASN A 105 1.07 1.79 -19.30
N ASN A 106 0.25 2.01 -20.33
CA ASN A 106 0.56 1.51 -21.68
C ASN A 106 1.84 2.07 -22.29
N SER A 107 2.33 3.21 -21.81
CA SER A 107 3.48 3.90 -22.38
C SER A 107 4.64 4.11 -21.43
N LYS A 108 4.45 3.94 -20.12
CA LYS A 108 5.46 4.24 -19.10
C LYS A 108 5.53 3.16 -18.04
N LYS A 109 6.73 2.94 -17.52
CA LYS A 109 6.99 2.00 -16.46
C LYS A 109 7.92 2.67 -15.46
N ASN A 110 7.41 2.98 -14.28
CA ASN A 110 8.17 3.61 -13.21
C ASN A 110 8.25 2.67 -12.01
N ILE A 111 9.46 2.45 -11.51
CA ILE A 111 9.69 1.58 -10.37
C ILE A 111 10.31 2.40 -9.25
N ILE A 112 9.69 2.37 -8.07
CA ILE A 112 10.16 3.08 -6.89
C ILE A 112 10.32 2.05 -5.77
N ASN A 113 11.52 2.01 -5.18
CA ASN A 113 11.79 1.16 -4.03
C ASN A 113 11.79 2.00 -2.77
N ILE A 114 11.04 1.56 -1.77
CA ILE A 114 10.99 2.21 -0.47
C ILE A 114 11.63 1.28 0.55
N ILE A 115 12.54 1.83 1.33
CA ILE A 115 13.12 1.12 2.49
C ILE A 115 12.39 1.64 3.72
N LEU A 116 11.73 0.75 4.41
CA LEU A 116 10.89 1.06 5.56
C LEU A 116 11.70 1.17 6.85
#